data_2deb43a0fc8d06372205e7c919643d52
#
_entry.id   2deb43a0fc8d06372205e7c919643d52
#
_cell.length_a   1.000
_cell.length_b   1.000
_cell.length_c   1.000
_cell.angle_alpha   90.00
_cell.angle_beta   90.00
_cell.angle_gamma   90.00
#
_symmetry.space_group_name_H-M   'P 1'
#
loop_
_entity.id
_entity.type
_entity.pdbx_description
1 polymer ?
#
loop_
_entity_poly.entity_id
_entity_poly.type
_entity_poly.pdbx_seq_one_letter_code
_entity_poly.pdbx_strand_id
1 'polypeptide(L)' 'NISHRRLRELPPTDIADIMSQLRPVEREELLQYFDDATVADTLPHMEEDVQAEVVMAMSPDRASDIMEIMPP' A
#
# COMPACT_ATOMS: atom_id res chain seq x y z
N ASN A 1 1.03 -18.53 -8.52
CA ASN A 1 1.70 -17.96 -7.35
C ASN A 1 2.66 -16.86 -7.76
N ILE A 2 2.31 -15.64 -7.43
CA ILE A 2 3.18 -14.49 -7.67
C ILE A 2 4.15 -14.39 -6.51
N SER A 3 5.45 -14.36 -6.80
CA SER A 3 6.44 -14.19 -5.75
C SER A 3 6.39 -12.76 -5.22
N HIS A 4 6.68 -12.56 -3.95
CA HIS A 4 6.72 -11.23 -3.34
C HIS A 4 7.72 -10.31 -4.03
N ARG A 5 8.76 -10.90 -4.59
CA ARG A 5 9.77 -10.17 -5.33
C ARG A 5 9.17 -9.51 -6.58
N ARG A 6 8.30 -10.24 -7.30
CA ARG A 6 7.63 -9.71 -8.49
C ARG A 6 6.66 -8.60 -8.12
N LEU A 7 5.98 -8.74 -7.00
CA LEU A 7 5.06 -7.71 -6.53
C LEU A 7 5.78 -6.38 -6.30
N ARG A 8 6.99 -6.43 -5.77
CA ARG A 8 7.79 -5.23 -5.52
C ARG A 8 8.25 -4.55 -6.80
N GLU A 9 8.29 -5.28 -7.91
CA GLU A 9 8.71 -4.75 -9.20
C GLU A 9 7.57 -4.12 -9.99
N LEU A 10 6.33 -4.28 -9.54
CA LEU A 10 5.18 -3.72 -10.23
C LEU A 10 5.13 -2.19 -10.08
N PRO A 11 4.60 -1.50 -11.11
CA PRO A 11 4.36 -0.06 -10.96
C PRO A 11 3.32 0.22 -9.86
N PRO A 12 3.38 1.40 -9.24
CA PRO A 12 2.42 1.76 -8.18
C PRO A 12 0.96 1.63 -8.59
N THR A 13 0.64 1.93 -9.84
CA THR A 13 -0.74 1.82 -10.34
C THR A 13 -1.23 0.37 -10.30
N ASP A 14 -0.36 -0.58 -10.66
CA ASP A 14 -0.73 -1.99 -10.64
C ASP A 14 -0.87 -2.51 -9.21
N ILE A 15 0.00 -2.06 -8.31
CA ILE A 15 -0.10 -2.42 -6.89
C ILE A 15 -1.42 -1.89 -6.32
N ALA A 16 -1.79 -0.66 -6.66
CA ALA A 16 -3.05 -0.07 -6.20
C ALA A 16 -4.25 -0.88 -6.70
N ASP A 17 -4.23 -1.34 -7.93
CA ASP A 17 -5.29 -2.17 -8.49
C ASP A 17 -5.42 -3.49 -7.76
N ILE A 18 -4.30 -4.13 -7.47
CA ILE A 18 -4.29 -5.39 -6.72
C ILE A 18 -4.86 -5.15 -5.32
N MET A 19 -4.43 -4.09 -4.66
CA MET A 19 -4.91 -3.75 -3.32
C MET A 19 -6.42 -3.57 -3.28
N SER A 20 -6.99 -2.93 -4.30
CA SER A 20 -8.42 -2.66 -4.36
C SER A 20 -9.24 -3.94 -4.52
N GLN A 21 -8.64 -5.01 -5.04
CA GLN A 21 -9.32 -6.29 -5.26
C GLN A 21 -9.18 -7.25 -4.08
N LEU A 22 -8.30 -6.95 -3.13
CA LEU A 22 -8.06 -7.80 -1.98
C LEU A 22 -9.01 -7.46 -0.84
N ARG A 23 -9.27 -8.47 0.00
CA ARG A 23 -9.99 -8.24 1.25
C ARG A 23 -9.06 -7.52 2.24
N PRO A 24 -9.63 -6.82 3.24
CA PRO A 24 -8.82 -6.06 4.19
C PRO A 24 -7.70 -6.85 4.85
N VAL A 25 -7.96 -8.10 5.24
CA VAL A 25 -6.94 -8.92 5.90
C VAL A 25 -5.79 -9.25 4.94
N GLU A 26 -6.12 -9.46 3.67
CA GLU A 26 -5.10 -9.74 2.66
C GLU A 26 -4.26 -8.50 2.36
N ARG A 27 -4.87 -7.32 2.38
CA ARG A 27 -4.16 -6.05 2.21
C ARG A 27 -3.15 -5.85 3.33
N GLU A 28 -3.54 -6.12 4.57
CA GLU A 28 -2.63 -5.99 5.71
C GLU A 28 -1.41 -6.88 5.56
N GLU A 29 -1.62 -8.12 5.15
CA GLU A 29 -0.52 -9.05 4.93
C GLU A 29 0.42 -8.57 3.83
N LEU A 30 -0.16 -8.09 2.74
CA LEU A 30 0.62 -7.63 1.59
C LEU A 30 1.42 -6.38 1.92
N LEU A 31 0.86 -5.47 2.70
CA LEU A 31 1.53 -4.25 3.12
C LEU A 31 2.85 -4.50 3.83
N GLN A 32 2.98 -5.64 4.50
CA GLN A 32 4.20 -5.98 5.23
C GLN A 32 5.38 -6.25 4.30
N TYR A 33 5.12 -6.52 3.02
CA TYR A 33 6.17 -6.80 2.05
C TYR A 33 6.68 -5.55 1.34
N PHE A 34 5.97 -4.43 1.47
CA PHE A 34 6.35 -3.19 0.82
C PHE A 34 7.01 -2.24 1.82
N ASP A 35 8.03 -1.53 1.37
CA ASP A 35 8.65 -0.49 2.17
C ASP A 35 7.78 0.77 2.17
N ASP A 36 8.10 1.71 3.03
CA ASP A 36 7.32 2.93 3.20
C ASP A 36 7.29 3.76 1.92
N ALA A 37 8.40 3.82 1.20
CA ALA A 37 8.47 4.58 -0.05
C ALA A 37 7.53 4.01 -1.10
N THR A 38 7.46 2.67 -1.22
CA THR A 38 6.58 2.02 -2.17
C THR A 38 5.11 2.25 -1.81
N VAL A 39 4.78 2.16 -0.52
CA VAL A 39 3.41 2.41 -0.06
C VAL A 39 3.03 3.87 -0.33
N ALA A 40 3.94 4.81 -0.05
CA ALA A 40 3.69 6.22 -0.29
C ALA A 40 3.43 6.51 -1.77
N ASP A 41 4.16 5.85 -2.65
CA ASP A 41 3.97 6.00 -4.11
C ASP A 41 2.66 5.38 -4.58
N THR A 42 2.20 4.33 -3.90
CA THR A 42 1.00 3.59 -4.29
C THR A 42 -0.29 4.25 -3.79
N LEU A 43 -0.28 4.83 -2.60
CA LEU A 43 -1.47 5.40 -1.98
C LEU A 43 -2.25 6.37 -2.87
N PRO A 44 -1.59 7.32 -3.56
CA PRO A 44 -2.33 8.27 -4.41
C PRO A 44 -3.10 7.62 -5.56
N HIS A 45 -2.75 6.40 -5.93
CA HIS A 45 -3.42 5.68 -7.01
C HIS A 45 -4.58 4.82 -6.53
N MET A 46 -4.79 4.73 -5.22
CA MET A 46 -5.91 3.98 -4.63
C MET A 46 -7.16 4.84 -4.58
N GLU A 47 -8.33 4.18 -4.60
CA GLU A 47 -9.58 4.87 -4.34
C GLU A 47 -9.61 5.35 -2.90
N GLU A 48 -10.35 6.42 -2.61
CA GLU A 48 -10.36 7.04 -1.29
C GLU A 48 -10.74 6.08 -0.17
N ASP A 49 -11.72 5.23 -0.39
CA ASP A 49 -12.15 4.27 0.62
C ASP A 49 -11.07 3.21 0.90
N VAL A 50 -10.41 2.73 -0.16
CA VAL A 50 -9.32 1.77 -0.02
C VAL A 50 -8.12 2.43 0.65
N GLN A 51 -7.81 3.66 0.26
CA GLN A 51 -6.72 4.44 0.85
C GLN A 51 -6.91 4.61 2.36
N ALA A 52 -8.12 4.98 2.77
CA ALA A 52 -8.42 5.16 4.19
C ALA A 52 -8.27 3.84 4.95
N GLU A 53 -8.78 2.74 4.40
CA GLU A 53 -8.66 1.42 5.04
C GLU A 53 -7.20 1.00 5.21
N VAL A 54 -6.38 1.25 4.18
CA VAL A 54 -4.96 0.91 4.21
C VAL A 54 -4.24 1.71 5.30
N VAL A 55 -4.50 3.01 5.37
CA VAL A 55 -3.88 3.87 6.38
C VAL A 55 -4.30 3.44 7.78
N MET A 56 -5.58 3.13 7.97
CA MET A 56 -6.09 2.70 9.27
C MET A 56 -5.57 1.34 9.70
N ALA A 57 -5.17 0.50 8.76
CA ALA A 57 -4.62 -0.81 9.07
C ALA A 57 -3.16 -0.75 9.52
N MET A 58 -2.48 0.38 9.29
CA MET A 58 -1.09 0.56 9.68
C MET A 58 -0.97 1.02 11.12
N SER A 59 0.20 0.75 11.72
CA SER A 59 0.52 1.37 13.01
C SER A 59 0.60 2.90 12.83
N PRO A 60 0.29 3.68 13.86
CA PRO A 60 0.38 5.15 13.77
C PRO A 60 1.78 5.63 13.36
N ASP A 61 2.82 4.97 13.85
CA ASP A 61 4.19 5.33 13.52
C ASP A 61 4.48 5.17 12.04
N ARG A 62 4.07 4.04 11.47
CA ARG A 62 4.26 3.79 10.05
C ARG A 62 3.45 4.74 9.19
N ALA A 63 2.20 4.96 9.56
CA ALA A 63 1.33 5.89 8.84
C ALA A 63 1.93 7.29 8.82
N SER A 64 2.47 7.74 9.95
CA SER A 64 3.11 9.03 10.03
C SER A 64 4.33 9.14 9.12
N ASP A 65 5.18 8.10 9.14
CA ASP A 65 6.37 8.07 8.29
C ASP A 65 6.00 8.12 6.81
N ILE A 66 4.98 7.37 6.41
CA ILE A 66 4.53 7.35 5.02
C ILE A 66 3.98 8.71 4.61
N MET A 67 3.20 9.34 5.48
CA MET A 67 2.65 10.67 5.22
C MET A 67 3.75 11.71 5.00
N GLU A 68 4.85 11.60 5.73
CA GLU A 68 5.99 12.50 5.56
C GLU A 68 6.70 12.32 4.22
N ILE A 69 6.70 11.10 3.70
CA ILE A 69 7.34 10.79 2.41
C ILE A 69 6.46 11.21 1.24
N MET A 70 5.14 11.15 1.41
CA MET A 70 4.20 11.47 0.33
C MET A 70 4.35 12.91 -0.12
N PRO A 71 4.31 13.15 -1.45
CA PRO A 71 4.32 14.54 -1.95
C PRO A 71 3.04 15.26 -1.55
N PRO A 72 3.10 16.57 -1.40
CA PRO A 72 1.92 17.38 -1.04
C PRO A 72 0.82 17.35 -2.09
#